data_a27ca6ede5c0177f58a9fff4c7fcaa19
#
_entry.id   a27ca6ede5c0177f58a9fff4c7fcaa19
#
_cell.length_a   1.000
_cell.length_b   1.000
_cell.length_c   1.000
_cell.angle_alpha   90.00
_cell.angle_beta   90.00
_cell.angle_gamma   90.00
#
_symmetry.space_group_name_H-M   'P 1'
#
loop_
_entity.id
_entity.type
_entity.pdbx_description
1 polymer ?
#
loop_
_entity_poly.entity_id
_entity_poly.type
_entity_poly.pdbx_seq_one_letter_code
_entity_poly.pdbx_strand_id
1 'polypeptide(L)'
;MINIEWRKDTLVLLDQTKLPTEITYVHCTDWRQVAEAIKMLRVRGAPAIGVAASYGLILAAMETGRLEAPFSEQLTSLYEFSEILKETRPTAINLAWAVDRVISLVKTNVDSMSSMSEVVDLITKEAIIIHEEDVSLNRRMAEAGSTLFEGKKNIRILTHCNAGALATGGLGTALGVVRKLHENGQLERVYADETRPLLQGARLTAFELHEDGIPITLETDNMAAYAMQHGLIDAVIVGADRITTKGDVAN
;
A
#
# COMPACT_ATOMS: atom_id res chain seq x y z
N MET A 1 12.66 1.36 6.87
CA MET A 1 12.30 2.51 6.00
C MET A 1 10.80 2.74 6.12
N ILE A 2 10.35 4.01 6.20
CA ILE A 2 8.92 4.37 6.35
C ILE A 2 8.36 4.64 4.95
N ASN A 3 7.27 3.96 4.56
CA ASN A 3 6.60 4.17 3.29
C ASN A 3 5.55 5.29 3.37
N ILE A 4 4.71 5.26 4.41
CA ILE A 4 3.61 6.20 4.66
C ILE A 4 3.64 6.58 6.14
N GLU A 5 3.58 7.87 6.44
CA GLU A 5 3.52 8.34 7.82
C GLU A 5 2.66 9.61 7.91
N TRP A 6 1.71 9.62 8.86
CA TRP A 6 0.95 10.79 9.20
C TRP A 6 1.61 11.54 10.37
N ARG A 7 1.96 12.81 10.16
CA ARG A 7 2.59 13.69 11.17
C ARG A 7 1.75 14.96 11.35
N LYS A 8 0.91 14.99 12.37
CA LYS A 8 0.04 16.14 12.70
C LYS A 8 -0.89 16.55 11.55
N ASP A 9 -0.40 17.36 10.61
CA ASP A 9 -1.12 17.95 9.48
C ASP A 9 -0.39 17.71 8.16
N THR A 10 0.51 16.75 8.12
CA THR A 10 1.36 16.44 6.97
C THR A 10 1.38 14.94 6.73
N LEU A 11 1.09 14.52 5.51
CA LEU A 11 1.33 13.15 5.07
C LEU A 11 2.72 13.06 4.44
N VAL A 12 3.57 12.21 5.02
CA VAL A 12 4.91 11.94 4.51
C VAL A 12 4.87 10.64 3.71
N LEU A 13 5.24 10.72 2.44
CA LEU A 13 5.27 9.58 1.51
C LEU A 13 6.69 9.38 0.98
N LEU A 14 7.15 8.14 0.94
CA LEU A 14 8.39 7.79 0.23
C LEU A 14 8.14 7.91 -1.28
N ASP A 15 8.97 8.66 -1.99
CA ASP A 15 8.88 8.78 -3.44
C ASP A 15 9.47 7.52 -4.12
N GLN A 16 8.62 6.54 -4.39
CA GLN A 16 9.02 5.27 -5.00
C GLN A 16 9.47 5.42 -6.46
N THR A 17 9.24 6.56 -7.11
CA THR A 17 9.72 6.82 -8.47
C THR A 17 11.24 7.04 -8.50
N LYS A 18 11.83 7.38 -7.37
CA LYS A 18 13.26 7.63 -7.19
C LYS A 18 14.06 6.39 -6.80
N LEU A 19 13.37 5.36 -6.27
CA LEU A 19 14.02 4.11 -5.88
C LEU A 19 14.52 3.32 -7.10
N PRO A 20 15.63 2.60 -6.97
CA PRO A 20 16.47 2.41 -5.79
C PRO A 20 17.58 3.46 -5.63
N THR A 21 17.71 4.41 -6.56
CA THR A 21 18.89 5.30 -6.65
C THR A 21 18.89 6.41 -5.61
N GLU A 22 17.71 6.81 -5.13
CA GLU A 22 17.56 7.92 -4.21
C GLU A 22 16.39 7.67 -3.25
N ILE A 23 16.63 7.86 -1.95
CA ILE A 23 15.59 7.79 -0.91
C ILE A 23 15.16 9.22 -0.61
N THR A 24 14.00 9.61 -1.11
CA THR A 24 13.41 10.92 -0.91
C THR A 24 11.97 10.81 -0.43
N TYR A 25 11.52 11.83 0.30
CA TYR A 25 10.17 11.88 0.84
C TYR A 25 9.41 13.10 0.31
N VAL A 26 8.15 12.89 -0.04
CA VAL A 26 7.21 13.96 -0.36
C VAL A 26 6.43 14.30 0.92
N HIS A 27 6.42 15.57 1.28
CA HIS A 27 5.66 16.10 2.41
C HIS A 27 4.40 16.76 1.90
N CYS A 28 3.29 16.05 1.98
CA CYS A 28 1.99 16.52 1.51
C CYS A 28 1.28 17.28 2.63
N THR A 29 1.09 18.58 2.45
CA THR A 29 0.30 19.48 3.32
C THR A 29 -1.02 19.90 2.67
N ASP A 30 -1.26 19.44 1.46
CA ASP A 30 -2.43 19.68 0.61
C ASP A 30 -2.87 18.35 -0.01
N TRP A 31 -4.17 18.10 -0.05
CA TRP A 31 -4.72 16.87 -0.60
C TRP A 31 -4.40 16.67 -2.11
N ARG A 32 -4.19 17.76 -2.87
CA ARG A 32 -3.80 17.69 -4.29
C ARG A 32 -2.40 17.11 -4.48
N GLN A 33 -1.52 17.34 -3.52
CA GLN A 33 -0.19 16.72 -3.51
C GLN A 33 -0.30 15.20 -3.29
N VAL A 34 -1.27 14.75 -2.47
CA VAL A 34 -1.57 13.32 -2.30
C VAL A 34 -2.15 12.74 -3.59
N ALA A 35 -3.09 13.45 -4.23
CA ALA A 35 -3.66 13.06 -5.51
C ALA A 35 -2.58 12.93 -6.60
N GLU A 36 -1.67 13.89 -6.68
CA GLU A 36 -0.51 13.85 -7.58
C GLU A 36 0.40 12.66 -7.27
N ALA A 37 0.75 12.45 -6.01
CA ALA A 37 1.61 11.36 -5.59
C ALA A 37 1.04 9.97 -5.96
N ILE A 38 -0.28 9.79 -5.86
CA ILE A 38 -0.98 8.58 -6.30
C ILE A 38 -0.95 8.46 -7.83
N LYS A 39 -1.29 9.53 -8.54
CA LYS A 39 -1.36 9.58 -10.01
C LYS A 39 0.01 9.32 -10.65
N MET A 40 1.06 9.91 -10.10
CA MET A 40 2.42 9.81 -10.61
C MET A 40 3.19 8.59 -10.07
N LEU A 41 2.51 7.68 -9.35
CA LEU A 41 3.10 6.46 -8.77
C LEU A 41 4.24 6.73 -7.77
N ARG A 42 4.28 7.90 -7.12
CA ARG A 42 5.19 8.16 -6.01
C ARG A 42 4.84 7.26 -4.83
N VAL A 43 3.56 7.05 -4.59
CA VAL A 43 3.01 5.96 -3.79
C VAL A 43 2.19 5.04 -4.69
N ARG A 44 2.38 3.73 -4.59
CA ARG A 44 1.73 2.70 -5.42
C ARG A 44 1.49 1.42 -4.61
N GLY A 45 0.68 0.51 -5.16
CA GLY A 45 0.18 -0.67 -4.47
C GLY A 45 -1.23 -0.43 -3.92
N ALA A 46 -2.15 -1.37 -4.15
CA ALA A 46 -3.55 -1.18 -3.85
C ALA A 46 -3.83 -0.79 -2.39
N PRO A 47 -3.25 -1.46 -1.36
CA PRO A 47 -3.43 -1.02 0.01
C PRO A 47 -2.79 0.34 0.31
N ALA A 48 -1.55 0.57 -0.15
CA ALA A 48 -0.83 1.81 0.12
C ALA A 48 -1.56 3.05 -0.39
N ILE A 49 -2.15 2.98 -1.61
CA ILE A 49 -2.90 4.12 -2.16
C ILE A 49 -4.22 4.35 -1.44
N GLY A 50 -4.86 3.31 -0.91
CA GLY A 50 -6.05 3.45 -0.07
C GLY A 50 -5.73 4.15 1.25
N VAL A 51 -4.64 3.74 1.92
CA VAL A 51 -4.14 4.40 3.13
C VAL A 51 -3.75 5.85 2.85
N ALA A 52 -2.99 6.11 1.77
CA ALA A 52 -2.60 7.48 1.41
C ALA A 52 -3.81 8.37 1.13
N ALA A 53 -4.83 7.86 0.43
CA ALA A 53 -6.05 8.62 0.14
C ALA A 53 -6.87 8.92 1.38
N SER A 54 -6.96 7.99 2.35
CA SER A 54 -7.66 8.25 3.61
C SER A 54 -7.02 9.40 4.39
N TYR A 55 -5.68 9.49 4.41
CA TYR A 55 -4.97 10.65 4.94
C TYR A 55 -5.15 11.92 4.08
N GLY A 56 -5.23 11.76 2.75
CA GLY A 56 -5.53 12.88 1.85
C GLY A 56 -6.87 13.53 2.14
N LEU A 57 -7.87 12.76 2.59
CA LEU A 57 -9.17 13.29 3.00
C LEU A 57 -9.10 14.13 4.28
N ILE A 58 -8.15 13.88 5.19
CA ILE A 58 -7.91 14.77 6.34
C ILE A 58 -7.49 16.15 5.84
N LEU A 59 -6.52 16.20 4.93
CA LEU A 59 -6.04 17.47 4.35
C LEU A 59 -7.16 18.19 3.59
N ALA A 60 -8.01 17.45 2.87
CA ALA A 60 -9.19 18.01 2.20
C ALA A 60 -10.18 18.61 3.20
N ALA A 61 -10.51 17.90 4.28
CA ALA A 61 -11.40 18.39 5.33
C ALA A 61 -10.82 19.61 6.07
N MET A 62 -9.51 19.63 6.31
CA MET A 62 -8.82 20.79 6.89
C MET A 62 -8.89 22.01 5.97
N GLU A 63 -8.76 21.82 4.67
CA GLU A 63 -8.89 22.91 3.68
C GLU A 63 -10.33 23.43 3.65
N THR A 64 -11.31 22.56 3.54
CA THR A 64 -12.72 22.99 3.50
C THR A 64 -13.15 23.71 4.78
N GLY A 65 -12.60 23.31 5.93
CA GLY A 65 -12.84 23.99 7.20
C GLY A 65 -12.34 25.44 7.27
N ARG A 66 -11.46 25.85 6.36
CA ARG A 66 -10.95 27.23 6.24
C ARG A 66 -11.79 28.10 5.30
N LEU A 67 -12.75 27.52 4.60
CA LEU A 67 -13.64 28.28 3.72
C LEU A 67 -14.60 29.14 4.55
N GLU A 68 -14.77 30.39 4.16
CA GLU A 68 -15.79 31.28 4.72
C GLU A 68 -17.16 30.94 4.12
N ALA A 69 -17.70 29.77 4.48
CA ALA A 69 -18.93 29.21 3.93
C ALA A 69 -19.70 28.45 5.02
N PRO A 70 -21.02 28.28 4.87
CA PRO A 70 -21.82 27.42 5.75
C PRO A 70 -21.28 25.99 5.82
N PHE A 71 -21.47 25.31 6.95
CA PHE A 71 -21.02 23.93 7.16
C PHE A 71 -21.49 22.97 6.06
N SER A 72 -22.72 23.12 5.57
CA SER A 72 -23.26 22.31 4.47
C SER A 72 -22.51 22.49 3.15
N GLU A 73 -22.03 23.70 2.86
CA GLU A 73 -21.23 23.99 1.65
C GLU A 73 -19.79 23.46 1.80
N GLN A 74 -19.21 23.57 2.99
CA GLN A 74 -17.91 22.99 3.33
C GLN A 74 -17.93 21.47 3.13
N LEU A 75 -18.99 20.78 3.57
CA LEU A 75 -19.19 19.36 3.34
C LEU A 75 -19.34 19.00 1.86
N THR A 76 -20.08 19.82 1.11
CA THR A 76 -20.23 19.62 -0.34
C THR A 76 -18.87 19.64 -1.03
N SER A 77 -18.03 20.63 -0.70
CA SER A 77 -16.67 20.73 -1.23
C SER A 77 -15.80 19.51 -0.84
N LEU A 78 -15.93 19.01 0.40
CA LEU A 78 -15.23 17.79 0.81
C LEU A 78 -15.63 16.57 -0.04
N TYR A 79 -16.93 16.43 -0.33
CA TYR A 79 -17.43 15.34 -1.18
C TYR A 79 -16.90 15.45 -2.62
N GLU A 80 -16.85 16.66 -3.19
CA GLU A 80 -16.26 16.91 -4.50
C GLU A 80 -14.76 16.52 -4.52
N PHE A 81 -14.01 16.92 -3.50
CA PHE A 81 -12.57 16.56 -3.40
C PHE A 81 -12.38 15.05 -3.25
N SER A 82 -13.29 14.37 -2.57
CA SER A 82 -13.24 12.91 -2.44
C SER A 82 -13.41 12.20 -3.79
N GLU A 83 -14.30 12.69 -4.66
CA GLU A 83 -14.45 12.14 -6.02
C GLU A 83 -13.20 12.36 -6.88
N ILE A 84 -12.60 13.56 -6.80
CA ILE A 84 -11.32 13.84 -7.52
C ILE A 84 -10.20 12.90 -7.07
N LEU A 85 -10.11 12.58 -5.77
CA LEU A 85 -9.15 11.59 -5.27
C LEU A 85 -9.38 10.20 -5.89
N LYS A 86 -10.62 9.74 -5.99
CA LYS A 86 -10.97 8.44 -6.62
C LYS A 86 -10.59 8.41 -8.10
N GLU A 87 -10.74 9.53 -8.81
CA GLU A 87 -10.43 9.65 -10.23
C GLU A 87 -8.93 9.61 -10.54
N THR A 88 -8.06 9.74 -9.54
CA THR A 88 -6.60 9.66 -9.75
C THR A 88 -6.18 8.30 -10.30
N ARG A 89 -6.88 7.21 -9.91
CA ARG A 89 -6.69 5.85 -10.41
C ARG A 89 -8.02 5.09 -10.43
N PRO A 90 -8.85 5.27 -11.47
CA PRO A 90 -10.23 4.77 -11.50
C PRO A 90 -10.35 3.24 -11.41
N THR A 91 -9.31 2.49 -11.77
CA THR A 91 -9.30 1.02 -11.71
C THR A 91 -8.86 0.47 -10.35
N ALA A 92 -8.38 1.32 -9.45
CA ALA A 92 -7.86 0.92 -8.14
C ALA A 92 -8.98 0.78 -7.11
N ILE A 93 -9.51 -0.42 -6.94
CA ILE A 93 -10.65 -0.70 -6.04
C ILE A 93 -10.36 -0.26 -4.60
N ASN A 94 -9.17 -0.51 -4.08
CA ASN A 94 -8.82 -0.15 -2.70
C ASN A 94 -8.81 1.36 -2.47
N LEU A 95 -8.47 2.15 -3.49
CA LEU A 95 -8.53 3.60 -3.41
C LEU A 95 -9.98 4.06 -3.22
N ALA A 96 -10.88 3.62 -4.12
CA ALA A 96 -12.28 3.95 -4.03
C ALA A 96 -12.91 3.44 -2.71
N TRP A 97 -12.61 2.20 -2.32
CA TRP A 97 -13.08 1.61 -1.07
C TRP A 97 -12.69 2.45 0.16
N ALA A 98 -11.43 2.88 0.27
CA ALA A 98 -10.96 3.65 1.41
C ALA A 98 -11.65 5.03 1.48
N VAL A 99 -11.74 5.72 0.33
CA VAL A 99 -12.42 7.01 0.22
C VAL A 99 -13.91 6.86 0.58
N ASP A 100 -14.60 5.87 -0.01
CA ASP A 100 -16.03 5.65 0.22
C ASP A 100 -16.32 5.26 1.68
N ARG A 101 -15.44 4.48 2.32
CA ARG A 101 -15.54 4.12 3.74
C ARG A 101 -15.49 5.37 4.62
N VAL A 102 -14.52 6.25 4.41
CA VAL A 102 -14.37 7.50 5.17
C VAL A 102 -15.56 8.43 4.93
N ILE A 103 -15.95 8.63 3.68
CA ILE A 103 -17.08 9.53 3.34
C ILE A 103 -18.41 8.98 3.85
N SER A 104 -18.63 7.67 3.79
CA SER A 104 -19.83 7.05 4.37
C SER A 104 -19.90 7.26 5.88
N LEU A 105 -18.75 7.16 6.58
CA LEU A 105 -18.70 7.44 8.01
C LEU A 105 -19.06 8.90 8.31
N VAL A 106 -18.56 9.87 7.54
CA VAL A 106 -18.94 11.30 7.67
C VAL A 106 -20.44 11.47 7.45
N LYS A 107 -20.99 10.93 6.35
CA LYS A 107 -22.42 11.03 6.03
C LYS A 107 -23.32 10.44 7.12
N THR A 108 -22.91 9.35 7.74
CA THR A 108 -23.69 8.69 8.81
C THR A 108 -23.71 9.51 10.10
N ASN A 109 -22.69 10.31 10.35
CA ASN A 109 -22.54 11.05 11.61
C ASN A 109 -22.82 12.57 11.46
N VAL A 110 -23.07 13.06 10.24
CA VAL A 110 -23.15 14.49 9.94
C VAL A 110 -24.22 15.24 10.76
N ASP A 111 -25.38 14.61 11.02
CA ASP A 111 -26.48 15.23 11.79
C ASP A 111 -26.09 15.50 13.25
N SER A 112 -25.07 14.84 13.78
CA SER A 112 -24.52 15.05 15.12
C SER A 112 -23.35 16.04 15.17
N MET A 113 -22.91 16.56 14.02
CA MET A 113 -21.77 17.45 13.90
C MET A 113 -22.20 18.88 13.56
N SER A 114 -21.42 19.83 14.02
CA SER A 114 -21.68 21.26 13.84
C SER A 114 -20.51 22.00 13.16
N SER A 115 -19.36 21.35 12.99
CA SER A 115 -18.15 22.01 12.49
C SER A 115 -17.27 21.05 11.69
N MET A 116 -16.47 21.59 10.78
CA MET A 116 -15.45 20.83 10.07
C MET A 116 -14.32 20.32 10.99
N SER A 117 -14.11 20.92 12.16
CA SER A 117 -13.16 20.39 13.13
C SER A 117 -13.56 19.00 13.62
N GLU A 118 -14.85 18.78 13.88
CA GLU A 118 -15.39 17.46 14.27
C GLU A 118 -15.28 16.44 13.14
N VAL A 119 -15.47 16.89 11.89
CA VAL A 119 -15.28 16.06 10.68
C VAL A 119 -13.81 15.66 10.53
N VAL A 120 -12.88 16.61 10.71
CA VAL A 120 -11.42 16.33 10.67
C VAL A 120 -11.04 15.30 11.72
N ASP A 121 -11.53 15.44 12.95
CA ASP A 121 -11.25 14.49 14.03
C ASP A 121 -11.79 13.09 13.71
N LEU A 122 -12.99 12.99 13.14
CA LEU A 122 -13.60 11.74 12.73
C LEU A 122 -12.79 11.07 11.62
N ILE A 123 -12.47 11.81 10.55
CA ILE A 123 -11.68 11.31 9.42
C ILE A 123 -10.29 10.87 9.88
N THR A 124 -9.66 11.64 10.77
CA THR A 124 -8.33 11.31 11.28
C THR A 124 -8.32 9.98 12.01
N LYS A 125 -9.29 9.73 12.87
CA LYS A 125 -9.42 8.44 13.57
C LYS A 125 -9.63 7.30 12.59
N GLU A 126 -10.50 7.48 11.60
CA GLU A 126 -10.80 6.44 10.62
C GLU A 126 -9.60 6.14 9.70
N ALA A 127 -8.87 7.17 9.27
CA ALA A 127 -7.66 6.99 8.46
C ALA A 127 -6.56 6.21 9.20
N ILE A 128 -6.40 6.46 10.50
CA ILE A 128 -5.48 5.69 11.35
C ILE A 128 -5.95 4.24 11.46
N ILE A 129 -7.26 4.01 11.66
CA ILE A 129 -7.84 2.66 11.73
C ILE A 129 -7.58 1.90 10.41
N ILE A 130 -7.84 2.53 9.26
CA ILE A 130 -7.59 1.93 7.94
C ILE A 130 -6.11 1.51 7.81
N HIS A 131 -5.19 2.36 8.23
CA HIS A 131 -3.76 2.06 8.19
C HIS A 131 -3.39 0.89 9.13
N GLU A 132 -3.85 0.92 10.37
CA GLU A 132 -3.58 -0.13 11.37
C GLU A 132 -4.21 -1.48 10.99
N GLU A 133 -5.41 -1.47 10.40
CA GLU A 133 -6.06 -2.66 9.86
C GLU A 133 -5.23 -3.30 8.76
N ASP A 134 -4.70 -2.50 7.82
CA ASP A 134 -3.82 -3.00 6.75
C ASP A 134 -2.56 -3.64 7.33
N VAL A 135 -1.87 -2.98 8.24
CA VAL A 135 -0.68 -3.54 8.90
C VAL A 135 -1.01 -4.84 9.64
N SER A 136 -2.13 -4.88 10.35
CA SER A 136 -2.58 -6.07 11.09
C SER A 136 -2.92 -7.23 10.13
N LEU A 137 -3.61 -6.94 9.02
CA LEU A 137 -3.92 -7.93 7.97
C LEU A 137 -2.64 -8.51 7.37
N ASN A 138 -1.69 -7.67 7.01
CA ASN A 138 -0.40 -8.11 6.46
C ASN A 138 0.34 -9.04 7.42
N ARG A 139 0.35 -8.72 8.73
CA ARG A 139 0.97 -9.56 9.76
C ARG A 139 0.28 -10.94 9.84
N ARG A 140 -1.04 -10.97 9.89
CA ARG A 140 -1.81 -12.24 9.90
C ARG A 140 -1.57 -13.08 8.65
N MET A 141 -1.48 -12.44 7.47
CA MET A 141 -1.13 -13.13 6.23
C MET A 141 0.28 -13.71 6.28
N ALA A 142 1.25 -12.96 6.79
CA ALA A 142 2.63 -13.42 6.95
C ALA A 142 2.72 -14.64 7.86
N GLU A 143 2.03 -14.60 9.01
CA GLU A 143 1.96 -15.71 9.96
C GLU A 143 1.31 -16.93 9.32
N ALA A 144 0.10 -16.78 8.76
CA ALA A 144 -0.63 -17.89 8.13
C ALA A 144 0.12 -18.48 6.92
N GLY A 145 0.72 -17.61 6.06
CA GLY A 145 1.51 -18.06 4.91
C GLY A 145 2.76 -18.85 5.32
N SER A 146 3.41 -18.46 6.42
CA SER A 146 4.60 -19.18 6.90
C SER A 146 4.29 -20.60 7.40
N THR A 147 3.09 -20.88 7.89
CA THR A 147 2.71 -22.23 8.35
C THR A 147 2.70 -23.26 7.21
N LEU A 148 2.53 -22.84 5.95
CA LEU A 148 2.61 -23.73 4.78
C LEU A 148 3.99 -24.35 4.58
N PHE A 149 4.99 -23.79 5.26
CA PHE A 149 6.40 -24.21 5.19
C PHE A 149 6.90 -24.80 6.50
N GLU A 150 5.99 -25.19 7.40
CA GLU A 150 6.37 -25.78 8.67
C GLU A 150 7.24 -27.02 8.50
N GLY A 151 8.34 -27.12 9.24
CA GLY A 151 9.30 -28.21 9.15
C GLY A 151 10.26 -28.14 7.94
N LYS A 152 10.07 -27.20 6.99
CA LYS A 152 10.97 -27.03 5.83
C LYS A 152 12.10 -26.06 6.17
N LYS A 153 13.23 -26.21 5.48
CA LYS A 153 14.41 -25.33 5.56
C LYS A 153 14.97 -25.11 4.16
N ASN A 154 15.81 -24.07 4.05
CA ASN A 154 16.47 -23.68 2.80
C ASN A 154 15.48 -23.46 1.65
N ILE A 155 14.38 -22.77 1.98
CA ILE A 155 13.27 -22.51 1.05
C ILE A 155 13.70 -21.40 0.09
N ARG A 156 13.49 -21.63 -1.21
CA ARG A 156 13.76 -20.69 -2.28
C ARG A 156 12.45 -20.25 -2.89
N ILE A 157 12.16 -18.96 -2.77
CA ILE A 157 10.90 -18.36 -3.19
C ILE A 157 11.10 -17.55 -4.47
N LEU A 158 10.21 -17.76 -5.45
CA LEU A 158 10.08 -16.86 -6.59
C LEU A 158 8.96 -15.85 -6.29
N THR A 159 9.22 -14.59 -6.62
CA THR A 159 8.21 -13.53 -6.55
C THR A 159 8.24 -12.64 -7.79
N HIS A 160 7.13 -11.96 -8.07
CA HIS A 160 6.96 -11.08 -9.21
C HIS A 160 6.40 -9.72 -8.76
N CYS A 161 6.75 -8.64 -9.45
CA CYS A 161 6.32 -7.28 -9.13
C CYS A 161 6.78 -6.85 -7.72
N ASN A 162 5.96 -6.07 -7.04
CA ASN A 162 6.21 -5.67 -5.66
C ASN A 162 4.91 -5.74 -4.85
N ALA A 163 4.88 -6.69 -3.94
CA ALA A 163 3.84 -6.89 -2.93
C ALA A 163 4.43 -6.86 -1.51
N GLY A 164 5.35 -5.92 -1.30
CA GLY A 164 6.06 -5.70 -0.04
C GLY A 164 5.53 -4.50 0.75
N ALA A 165 6.36 -4.03 1.69
CA ALA A 165 6.06 -2.89 2.54
C ALA A 165 5.80 -1.61 1.73
N LEU A 166 6.45 -1.46 0.58
CA LEU A 166 6.24 -0.33 -0.34
C LEU A 166 4.86 -0.31 -1.00
N ALA A 167 4.18 -1.46 -1.06
CA ALA A 167 2.86 -1.59 -1.67
C ALA A 167 1.70 -1.55 -0.66
N THR A 168 2.00 -1.46 0.63
CA THR A 168 1.03 -1.57 1.74
C THR A 168 1.26 -0.46 2.76
N GLY A 169 0.48 -0.46 3.83
CA GLY A 169 0.69 0.41 4.99
C GLY A 169 1.91 0.01 5.84
N GLY A 170 2.53 -1.15 5.58
CA GLY A 170 3.64 -1.57 6.44
C GLY A 170 4.43 -2.79 5.95
N LEU A 171 4.03 -3.99 6.33
CA LEU A 171 4.85 -5.21 6.22
C LEU A 171 4.92 -5.79 4.80
N GLY A 172 3.86 -5.60 4.01
CA GLY A 172 3.66 -6.27 2.74
C GLY A 172 2.87 -7.59 2.85
N THR A 173 2.32 -8.01 1.72
CA THR A 173 1.55 -9.27 1.60
C THR A 173 2.49 -10.43 1.26
N ALA A 174 2.82 -10.63 0.00
CA ALA A 174 3.75 -11.70 -0.43
C ALA A 174 5.12 -11.59 0.25
N LEU A 175 5.71 -10.39 0.29
CA LEU A 175 6.98 -10.18 0.97
C LEU A 175 6.85 -10.19 2.48
N GLY A 176 5.66 -10.01 3.05
CA GLY A 176 5.39 -10.26 4.46
C GLY A 176 5.63 -11.73 4.83
N VAL A 177 5.15 -12.68 3.99
CA VAL A 177 5.42 -14.11 4.16
C VAL A 177 6.91 -14.40 4.03
N VAL A 178 7.57 -13.80 3.03
CA VAL A 178 9.03 -13.95 2.82
C VAL A 178 9.81 -13.49 4.05
N ARG A 179 9.48 -12.32 4.62
CA ARG A 179 10.07 -11.80 5.85
C ARG A 179 9.90 -12.76 7.01
N LYS A 180 8.71 -13.31 7.16
CA LYS A 180 8.41 -14.27 8.23
C LYS A 180 9.20 -15.57 8.08
N LEU A 181 9.36 -16.08 6.86
CA LEU A 181 10.23 -17.24 6.59
C LEU A 181 11.70 -16.95 6.90
N HIS A 182 12.16 -15.73 6.62
CA HIS A 182 13.52 -15.29 6.94
C HIS A 182 13.72 -15.20 8.46
N GLU A 183 12.80 -14.56 9.19
CA GLU A 183 12.81 -14.49 10.66
C GLU A 183 12.85 -15.87 11.31
N ASN A 184 12.13 -16.84 10.76
CA ASN A 184 12.09 -18.21 11.23
C ASN A 184 13.36 -19.04 10.87
N GLY A 185 14.32 -18.48 10.12
CA GLY A 185 15.50 -19.18 9.64
C GLY A 185 15.19 -20.31 8.63
N GLN A 186 14.08 -20.18 7.89
CA GLN A 186 13.60 -21.16 6.92
C GLN A 186 13.98 -20.78 5.48
N LEU A 187 14.15 -19.48 5.21
CA LEU A 187 14.40 -18.94 3.87
C LEU A 187 15.90 -19.09 3.51
N GLU A 188 16.18 -19.64 2.33
CA GLU A 188 17.52 -19.62 1.73
C GLU A 188 17.69 -18.34 0.89
N ARG A 189 16.74 -18.09 -0.02
CA ARG A 189 16.86 -17.01 -1.01
C ARG A 189 15.51 -16.68 -1.64
N VAL A 190 15.40 -15.43 -2.10
CA VAL A 190 14.31 -14.98 -2.98
C VAL A 190 14.85 -14.81 -4.40
N TYR A 191 14.13 -15.31 -5.37
CA TYR A 191 14.26 -14.98 -6.78
C TYR A 191 13.19 -13.95 -7.10
N ALA A 192 13.56 -12.81 -7.66
CA ALA A 192 12.63 -11.76 -8.04
C ALA A 192 12.75 -11.47 -9.52
N ASP A 193 11.63 -11.63 -10.23
CA ASP A 193 11.51 -11.17 -11.60
C ASP A 193 11.67 -9.64 -11.67
N GLU A 194 12.36 -9.13 -12.70
CA GLU A 194 12.54 -7.69 -12.89
C GLU A 194 11.22 -6.93 -13.06
N THR A 195 10.20 -7.58 -13.58
CA THR A 195 8.84 -7.08 -13.82
C THR A 195 8.77 -5.93 -14.81
N ARG A 196 8.95 -6.24 -16.08
CA ARG A 196 8.81 -5.26 -17.15
C ARG A 196 7.35 -4.82 -17.31
N PRO A 197 7.06 -3.60 -17.81
CA PRO A 197 8.03 -2.58 -18.24
C PRO A 197 8.47 -1.61 -17.13
N LEU A 198 7.76 -1.53 -15.97
CA LEU A 198 8.04 -0.55 -14.91
C LEU A 198 9.08 -1.01 -13.89
N LEU A 199 9.54 -2.25 -14.01
CA LEU A 199 10.62 -2.85 -13.24
C LEU A 199 10.40 -2.81 -11.72
N GLN A 200 9.17 -3.08 -11.25
CA GLN A 200 8.85 -3.05 -9.82
C GLN A 200 9.64 -4.11 -9.05
N GLY A 201 9.90 -5.28 -9.64
CA GLY A 201 10.75 -6.30 -9.05
C GLY A 201 12.19 -5.82 -8.89
N ALA A 202 12.77 -5.29 -9.96
CA ALA A 202 14.15 -4.81 -9.95
C ALA A 202 14.33 -3.56 -9.08
N ARG A 203 13.40 -2.62 -9.14
CA ARG A 203 13.54 -1.32 -8.49
C ARG A 203 13.06 -1.30 -7.04
N LEU A 204 12.00 -2.03 -6.73
CA LEU A 204 11.33 -1.97 -5.44
C LEU A 204 11.53 -3.24 -4.61
N THR A 205 11.23 -4.42 -5.18
CA THR A 205 11.36 -5.69 -4.45
C THR A 205 12.81 -6.00 -4.11
N ALA A 206 13.71 -5.87 -5.08
CA ALA A 206 15.13 -6.09 -4.84
C ALA A 206 15.69 -5.09 -3.81
N PHE A 207 15.25 -3.84 -3.89
CA PHE A 207 15.66 -2.79 -2.96
C PHE A 207 15.19 -3.08 -1.52
N GLU A 208 13.89 -3.33 -1.29
CA GLU A 208 13.40 -3.53 0.07
C GLU A 208 13.92 -4.82 0.72
N LEU A 209 14.08 -5.91 -0.06
CA LEU A 209 14.67 -7.15 0.47
C LEU A 209 16.16 -7.00 0.78
N HIS A 210 16.89 -6.22 -0.02
CA HIS A 210 18.29 -5.88 0.27
C HIS A 210 18.43 -5.09 1.56
N GLU A 211 17.59 -4.06 1.75
CA GLU A 211 17.55 -3.27 2.99
C GLU A 211 17.20 -4.12 4.23
N ASP A 212 16.40 -5.16 4.06
CA ASP A 212 16.03 -6.10 5.12
C ASP A 212 17.12 -7.18 5.36
N GLY A 213 18.21 -7.20 4.59
CA GLY A 213 19.26 -8.21 4.66
C GLY A 213 18.84 -9.60 4.18
N ILE A 214 17.76 -9.68 3.39
CA ILE A 214 17.25 -10.94 2.84
C ILE A 214 17.99 -11.29 1.56
N PRO A 215 18.58 -12.51 1.44
CA PRO A 215 19.28 -12.94 0.23
C PRO A 215 18.36 -12.92 -0.98
N ILE A 216 18.77 -12.20 -2.03
CA ILE A 216 17.98 -12.05 -3.25
C ILE A 216 18.82 -12.34 -4.50
N THR A 217 18.17 -12.91 -5.51
CA THR A 217 18.62 -12.99 -6.90
C THR A 217 17.61 -12.27 -7.77
N LEU A 218 18.05 -11.23 -8.45
CA LEU A 218 17.24 -10.55 -9.47
C LEU A 218 17.43 -11.30 -10.79
N GLU A 219 16.32 -11.63 -11.46
CA GLU A 219 16.33 -12.29 -12.75
C GLU A 219 15.42 -11.56 -13.76
N THR A 220 15.61 -11.83 -15.04
CA THR A 220 14.72 -11.32 -16.07
C THR A 220 13.43 -12.14 -16.11
N ASP A 221 12.30 -11.53 -16.50
CA ASP A 221 10.98 -12.16 -16.45
C ASP A 221 10.91 -13.52 -17.19
N ASN A 222 11.70 -13.71 -18.24
CA ASN A 222 11.72 -14.96 -18.99
C ASN A 222 12.58 -16.08 -18.33
N MET A 223 13.29 -15.78 -17.23
CA MET A 223 14.11 -16.77 -16.52
C MET A 223 13.31 -17.59 -15.51
N ALA A 224 12.15 -17.10 -15.05
CA ALA A 224 11.31 -17.78 -14.07
C ALA A 224 11.02 -19.25 -14.42
N ALA A 225 10.64 -19.51 -15.69
CA ALA A 225 10.36 -20.87 -16.16
C ALA A 225 11.61 -21.76 -16.13
N TYR A 226 12.77 -21.20 -16.49
CA TYR A 226 14.05 -21.91 -16.41
C TYR A 226 14.41 -22.26 -14.96
N ALA A 227 14.29 -21.29 -14.04
CA ALA A 227 14.59 -21.50 -12.62
C ALA A 227 13.68 -22.58 -12.00
N MET A 228 12.38 -22.58 -12.32
CA MET A 228 11.44 -23.61 -11.89
C MET A 228 11.78 -25.00 -12.48
N GLN A 229 12.07 -25.07 -13.79
CA GLN A 229 12.42 -26.33 -14.47
C GLN A 229 13.69 -26.98 -13.89
N HIS A 230 14.64 -26.19 -13.46
CA HIS A 230 15.91 -26.68 -12.89
C HIS A 230 15.85 -26.88 -11.37
N GLY A 231 14.66 -26.81 -10.78
CA GLY A 231 14.47 -27.06 -9.35
C GLY A 231 15.14 -26.04 -8.45
N LEU A 232 15.29 -24.79 -8.94
CA LEU A 232 15.83 -23.67 -8.15
C LEU A 232 14.78 -23.00 -7.28
N ILE A 233 13.50 -23.29 -7.50
CA ILE A 233 12.36 -22.66 -6.84
C ILE A 233 11.52 -23.73 -6.12
N ASP A 234 11.24 -23.51 -4.85
CA ASP A 234 10.41 -24.41 -4.03
C ASP A 234 8.95 -23.94 -3.97
N ALA A 235 8.72 -22.62 -4.08
CA ALA A 235 7.38 -22.04 -4.14
C ALA A 235 7.38 -20.68 -4.83
N VAL A 236 6.20 -20.30 -5.36
CA VAL A 236 5.94 -18.97 -5.91
C VAL A 236 4.98 -18.24 -4.98
N ILE A 237 5.35 -17.04 -4.55
CA ILE A 237 4.50 -16.19 -3.71
C ILE A 237 4.41 -14.81 -4.37
N VAL A 238 3.19 -14.43 -4.77
CA VAL A 238 2.91 -13.16 -5.46
C VAL A 238 1.75 -12.43 -4.77
N GLY A 239 1.63 -11.14 -5.04
CA GLY A 239 0.44 -10.38 -4.67
C GLY A 239 -0.79 -10.84 -5.47
N ALA A 240 -1.96 -10.34 -5.09
CA ALA A 240 -3.19 -10.54 -5.84
C ALA A 240 -3.98 -9.22 -5.84
N ASP A 241 -4.29 -8.70 -7.03
CA ASP A 241 -5.17 -7.54 -7.16
C ASP A 241 -6.62 -7.91 -6.87
N ARG A 242 -7.02 -9.13 -7.25
CA ARG A 242 -8.37 -9.65 -7.04
C ARG A 242 -8.34 -11.16 -6.84
N ILE A 243 -9.18 -11.63 -5.93
CA ILE A 243 -9.45 -13.05 -5.72
C ILE A 243 -10.95 -13.25 -5.79
N THR A 244 -11.43 -14.17 -6.66
CA THR A 244 -12.84 -14.52 -6.72
C THR A 244 -13.24 -15.38 -5.53
N THR A 245 -14.56 -15.52 -5.29
CA THR A 245 -15.10 -16.43 -4.25
C THR A 245 -14.76 -17.90 -4.50
N LYS A 246 -14.34 -18.26 -5.72
CA LYS A 246 -13.92 -19.61 -6.11
C LYS A 246 -12.40 -19.81 -6.01
N GLY A 247 -11.64 -18.75 -5.67
CA GLY A 247 -10.19 -18.80 -5.54
C GLY A 247 -9.40 -18.49 -6.83
N ASP A 248 -10.06 -18.06 -7.91
CA ASP A 248 -9.35 -17.56 -9.10
C ASP A 248 -8.65 -16.24 -8.77
N VAL A 249 -7.43 -16.07 -9.24
CA VAL A 249 -6.57 -14.93 -8.91
C VAL A 249 -6.24 -14.13 -10.17
N ALA A 250 -6.28 -12.80 -10.04
CA ALA A 250 -5.69 -11.86 -10.99
C ALA A 250 -4.66 -11.00 -10.28
N ASN A 251 -3.50 -10.86 -10.93
CA ASN A 251 -2.39 -10.04 -10.45
C ASN A 251 -1.82 -9.24 -11.62
#